data_b9e3fe5a8a4c0a5240391ca3571c3a3f
#
_entry.id   b9e3fe5a8a4c0a5240391ca3571c3a3f
#
_cell.length_a   1.000
_cell.length_b   1.000
_cell.length_c   1.000
_cell.angle_alpha   90.00
_cell.angle_beta   90.00
_cell.angle_gamma   90.00
#
_symmetry.space_group_name_H-M   'P 1'
#
loop_
_entity.id
_entity.type
_entity.pdbx_description
1 polymer ?
#
loop_
_entity_poly.entity_id
_entity_poly.type
_entity_poly.pdbx_seq_one_letter_code
_entity_poly.pdbx_strand_id
1 'polypeptide(L)'
;MTVKLHTLANGFQIATEHMPGLESASIGIWVSAGGRHERAPQNGIAHFLEHMAFKGTERRTALEIAETIEDVGGYINAYTSREVTAYYARVLKNDVALAMDVVGDIVLNPIFDPNEIEVERGVILQEIGQALDTPDDVVFDWLQERAYPEKPMGRSILGEGDHGRRFSRQRLSGLGPGDDTPERTGRTG
;
A
#
# COMPACT_ATOMS: atom_id res chain seq x y z
N MET A 1 20.97 10.40 -17.13
CA MET A 1 19.76 9.72 -16.67
C MET A 1 18.60 10.26 -17.45
N THR A 2 17.83 9.39 -18.14
CA THR A 2 16.71 9.83 -18.99
C THR A 2 15.50 8.98 -18.64
N VAL A 3 14.66 9.50 -17.74
CA VAL A 3 13.37 8.91 -17.43
C VAL A 3 12.46 9.08 -18.63
N LYS A 4 11.83 7.99 -19.04
CA LYS A 4 10.76 7.99 -20.05
C LYS A 4 9.42 7.82 -19.35
N LEU A 5 8.47 8.68 -19.70
CA LEU A 5 7.11 8.59 -19.20
C LEU A 5 6.17 8.24 -20.35
N HIS A 6 5.32 7.23 -20.13
CA HIS A 6 4.28 6.83 -21.07
C HIS A 6 2.94 6.80 -20.35
N THR A 7 1.89 7.34 -20.96
CA THR A 7 0.54 7.33 -20.40
C THR A 7 -0.37 6.49 -21.31
N LEU A 8 -1.02 5.50 -20.74
CA LEU A 8 -2.00 4.67 -21.42
C LEU A 8 -3.34 5.42 -21.59
N ALA A 9 -4.18 4.93 -22.49
CA ALA A 9 -5.49 5.55 -22.77
C ALA A 9 -6.42 5.64 -21.55
N ASN A 10 -6.27 4.75 -20.57
CA ASN A 10 -7.01 4.77 -19.30
C ASN A 10 -6.41 5.70 -18.23
N GLY A 11 -5.34 6.44 -18.56
CA GLY A 11 -4.65 7.34 -17.64
C GLY A 11 -3.54 6.69 -16.80
N PHE A 12 -3.33 5.38 -16.90
CA PHE A 12 -2.22 4.72 -16.21
C PHE A 12 -0.88 5.22 -16.74
N GLN A 13 0.04 5.59 -15.83
CA GLN A 13 1.35 6.12 -16.15
C GLN A 13 2.44 5.07 -15.94
N ILE A 14 3.33 4.93 -16.91
CA ILE A 14 4.48 4.05 -16.85
C ILE A 14 5.72 4.92 -16.93
N ALA A 15 6.51 4.93 -15.86
CA ALA A 15 7.81 5.58 -15.81
C ALA A 15 8.92 4.52 -15.90
N THR A 16 9.87 4.73 -16.82
CA THR A 16 11.00 3.82 -16.97
C THR A 16 12.30 4.60 -17.05
N GLU A 17 13.34 4.05 -16.41
CA GLU A 17 14.71 4.53 -16.55
C GLU A 17 15.62 3.35 -16.85
N HIS A 18 16.41 3.47 -17.92
CA HIS A 18 17.43 2.49 -18.26
C HIS A 18 18.79 2.94 -17.71
N MET A 19 19.39 2.09 -16.88
CA MET A 19 20.72 2.30 -16.28
C MET A 19 21.70 1.29 -16.90
N PRO A 20 22.50 1.67 -17.92
CA PRO A 20 23.43 0.76 -18.56
C PRO A 20 24.45 0.20 -17.57
N GLY A 21 24.72 -1.10 -17.66
CA GLY A 21 25.68 -1.79 -16.80
C GLY A 21 25.13 -2.34 -15.49
N LEU A 22 23.84 -2.13 -15.17
CA LEU A 22 23.19 -2.79 -14.06
C LEU A 22 22.55 -4.10 -14.49
N GLU A 23 22.77 -5.14 -13.69
CA GLU A 23 22.18 -6.47 -13.87
C GLU A 23 20.91 -6.66 -13.01
N SER A 24 20.58 -5.70 -12.15
CA SER A 24 19.38 -5.68 -11.32
C SER A 24 18.36 -4.66 -11.83
N ALA A 25 17.09 -4.91 -11.50
CA ALA A 25 15.98 -4.00 -11.77
C ALA A 25 15.15 -3.78 -10.51
N SER A 26 14.63 -2.57 -10.36
CA SER A 26 13.58 -2.25 -9.37
C SER A 26 12.30 -1.95 -10.14
N ILE A 27 11.22 -2.58 -9.76
CA ILE A 27 9.89 -2.38 -10.35
C ILE A 27 8.88 -2.15 -9.25
N GLY A 28 7.78 -1.46 -9.55
CA GLY A 28 6.71 -1.30 -8.56
C GLY A 28 5.48 -0.63 -9.14
N ILE A 29 4.42 -0.68 -8.34
CA ILE A 29 3.14 -0.01 -8.57
C ILE A 29 2.96 1.01 -7.46
N TRP A 30 2.74 2.27 -7.84
CA TRP A 30 2.46 3.38 -6.94
C TRP A 30 1.00 3.79 -7.12
N VAL A 31 0.25 3.68 -6.05
CA VAL A 31 -1.15 4.09 -5.97
C VAL A 31 -1.19 5.46 -5.32
N SER A 32 -1.77 6.47 -6.00
CA SER A 32 -1.94 7.82 -5.46
C SER A 32 -3.06 7.87 -4.42
N ALA A 33 -3.01 6.96 -3.48
CA ALA A 33 -3.91 6.86 -2.33
C ALA A 33 -3.07 6.51 -1.09
N GLY A 34 -3.39 7.15 0.03
CA GLY A 34 -2.71 6.96 1.31
C GLY A 34 -3.54 7.60 2.42
N GLY A 35 -3.01 7.68 3.63
CA GLY A 35 -3.76 8.11 4.82
C GLY A 35 -4.51 9.43 4.70
N ARG A 36 -4.03 10.40 3.90
CA ARG A 36 -4.73 11.68 3.67
C ARG A 36 -6.03 11.55 2.87
N HIS A 37 -6.18 10.48 2.09
CA HIS A 37 -7.36 10.25 1.26
C HIS A 37 -8.47 9.53 2.02
N GLU A 38 -8.15 8.99 3.20
CA GLU A 38 -9.09 8.26 4.03
C GLU A 38 -10.11 9.18 4.70
N ARG A 39 -11.35 8.72 4.81
CA ARG A 39 -12.34 9.34 5.69
C ARG A 39 -11.99 9.03 7.15
N ALA A 40 -12.32 9.92 8.08
CA ALA A 40 -12.00 9.72 9.49
C ALA A 40 -12.41 8.33 10.05
N PRO A 41 -13.59 7.75 9.73
CA PRO A 41 -13.97 6.41 10.20
C PRO A 41 -13.21 5.26 9.51
N GLN A 42 -12.41 5.55 8.48
CA GLN A 42 -11.62 4.59 7.68
C GLN A 42 -10.13 4.76 7.91
N ASN A 43 -9.72 5.64 8.82
CA ASN A 43 -8.32 5.94 9.07
C ASN A 43 -7.54 4.66 9.44
N GLY A 44 -6.41 4.43 8.74
CA GLY A 44 -5.58 3.24 8.83
C GLY A 44 -5.92 2.13 7.82
N ILE A 45 -6.96 2.33 6.96
CA ILE A 45 -7.36 1.29 6.01
C ILE A 45 -6.34 1.06 4.90
N ALA A 46 -5.63 2.10 4.44
CA ALA A 46 -4.59 1.96 3.43
C ALA A 46 -3.42 1.11 3.95
N HIS A 47 -3.02 1.32 5.21
CA HIS A 47 -2.01 0.50 5.88
C HIS A 47 -2.50 -0.96 6.07
N PHE A 48 -3.75 -1.13 6.45
CA PHE A 48 -4.34 -2.47 6.56
C PHE A 48 -4.36 -3.20 5.21
N LEU A 49 -4.69 -2.51 4.11
CA LEU A 49 -4.67 -3.08 2.76
C LEU A 49 -3.25 -3.47 2.32
N GLU A 50 -2.24 -2.70 2.73
CA GLU A 50 -0.83 -3.04 2.51
C GLU A 50 -0.49 -4.40 3.11
N HIS A 51 -0.82 -4.63 4.39
CA HIS A 51 -0.61 -5.92 5.05
C HIS A 51 -1.36 -7.05 4.33
N MET A 52 -2.62 -6.82 4.00
CA MET A 52 -3.47 -7.83 3.37
C MET A 52 -3.04 -8.22 1.96
N ALA A 53 -2.33 -7.37 1.23
CA ALA A 53 -1.81 -7.68 -0.09
C ALA A 53 -0.87 -8.89 -0.10
N PHE A 54 -0.14 -9.11 1.00
CA PHE A 54 0.80 -10.24 1.15
C PHE A 54 0.17 -11.50 1.75
N LYS A 55 -1.12 -11.50 2.09
CA LYS A 55 -1.80 -12.62 2.77
C LYS A 55 -2.49 -13.60 1.82
N GLY A 56 -2.20 -13.51 0.55
CA GLY A 56 -2.66 -14.42 -0.49
C GLY A 56 -3.50 -13.76 -1.57
N THR A 57 -3.42 -14.35 -2.74
CA THR A 57 -4.19 -14.02 -3.93
C THR A 57 -5.00 -15.23 -4.37
N GLU A 58 -5.81 -15.09 -5.42
CA GLU A 58 -6.48 -16.25 -6.05
C GLU A 58 -5.48 -17.27 -6.63
N ARG A 59 -4.24 -16.84 -6.91
CA ARG A 59 -3.21 -17.64 -7.59
C ARG A 59 -2.09 -18.11 -6.67
N ARG A 60 -1.88 -17.43 -5.53
CA ARG A 60 -0.74 -17.67 -4.65
C ARG A 60 -1.12 -17.56 -3.18
N THR A 61 -0.65 -18.47 -2.38
CA THR A 61 -0.64 -18.35 -0.92
C THR A 61 0.36 -17.28 -0.47
N ALA A 62 0.29 -16.83 0.77
CA ALA A 62 1.26 -15.89 1.35
C ALA A 62 2.70 -16.43 1.27
N LEU A 63 2.90 -17.73 1.50
CA LEU A 63 4.20 -18.37 1.39
C LEU A 63 4.71 -18.36 -0.05
N GLU A 64 3.90 -18.73 -1.02
CA GLU A 64 4.27 -18.72 -2.44
C GLU A 64 4.60 -17.32 -2.95
N ILE A 65 3.96 -16.26 -2.43
CA ILE A 65 4.30 -14.86 -2.76
C ILE A 65 5.74 -14.57 -2.34
N ALA A 66 6.12 -14.92 -1.11
CA ALA A 66 7.47 -14.71 -0.60
C ALA A 66 8.50 -15.57 -1.35
N GLU A 67 8.27 -16.89 -1.40
CA GLU A 67 9.19 -17.86 -2.01
C GLU A 67 9.43 -17.55 -3.49
N THR A 68 8.41 -17.17 -4.27
CA THR A 68 8.54 -16.86 -5.70
C THR A 68 9.59 -15.78 -5.97
N ILE A 69 9.71 -14.79 -5.10
CA ILE A 69 10.67 -13.69 -5.25
C ILE A 69 12.00 -14.02 -4.58
N GLU A 70 11.99 -14.69 -3.44
CA GLU A 70 13.20 -15.07 -2.70
C GLU A 70 14.01 -16.13 -3.44
N ASP A 71 13.38 -17.10 -4.10
CA ASP A 71 14.01 -18.16 -4.87
C ASP A 71 14.87 -17.63 -6.04
N VAL A 72 14.53 -16.48 -6.60
CA VAL A 72 15.33 -15.80 -7.62
C VAL A 72 16.32 -14.78 -7.03
N GLY A 73 16.50 -14.78 -5.68
CA GLY A 73 17.37 -13.86 -4.97
C GLY A 73 16.83 -12.42 -4.96
N GLY A 74 15.53 -12.27 -5.14
CA GLY A 74 14.83 -10.99 -5.15
C GLY A 74 14.39 -10.53 -3.77
N TYR A 75 13.77 -9.37 -3.76
CA TYR A 75 13.18 -8.75 -2.57
C TYR A 75 11.87 -8.08 -2.96
N ILE A 76 10.81 -8.31 -2.21
CA ILE A 76 9.50 -7.66 -2.38
C ILE A 76 9.10 -6.96 -1.09
N ASN A 77 8.52 -5.77 -1.21
CA ASN A 77 8.02 -5.01 -0.06
C ASN A 77 6.95 -4.01 -0.49
N ALA A 78 6.33 -3.38 0.49
CA ALA A 78 5.41 -2.27 0.30
C ALA A 78 5.64 -1.19 1.37
N TYR A 79 5.06 -0.03 1.17
CA TYR A 79 4.89 0.99 2.21
C TYR A 79 3.65 1.82 1.94
N THR A 80 3.02 2.26 3.01
CA THR A 80 1.96 3.26 2.98
C THR A 80 2.48 4.57 3.55
N SER A 81 2.22 5.65 2.84
CA SER A 81 2.46 7.01 3.31
C SER A 81 1.15 7.78 3.41
N ARG A 82 1.22 9.06 3.74
CA ARG A 82 0.03 9.91 3.74
C ARG A 82 -0.56 10.15 2.36
N GLU A 83 0.23 10.05 1.30
CA GLU A 83 -0.21 10.39 -0.06
C GLU A 83 -0.17 9.23 -1.05
N VAL A 84 0.65 8.21 -0.78
CA VAL A 84 0.95 7.13 -1.72
C VAL A 84 1.05 5.82 -0.96
N THR A 85 0.53 4.76 -1.56
CA THR A 85 0.85 3.37 -1.20
C THR A 85 1.64 2.76 -2.35
N ALA A 86 2.78 2.14 -2.04
CA ALA A 86 3.66 1.56 -3.04
C ALA A 86 3.93 0.08 -2.75
N TYR A 87 3.91 -0.73 -3.81
CA TYR A 87 4.29 -2.14 -3.80
C TYR A 87 5.42 -2.32 -4.80
N TYR A 88 6.54 -2.86 -4.39
CA TYR A 88 7.73 -2.93 -5.24
C TYR A 88 8.56 -4.18 -5.00
N ALA A 89 9.32 -4.55 -6.02
CA ALA A 89 10.28 -5.63 -5.95
C ALA A 89 11.62 -5.21 -6.57
N ARG A 90 12.69 -5.85 -6.11
CA ARG A 90 14.03 -5.79 -6.69
C ARG A 90 14.45 -7.18 -7.07
N VAL A 91 14.86 -7.36 -8.31
CA VAL A 91 15.24 -8.64 -8.88
C VAL A 91 16.39 -8.50 -9.88
N LEU A 92 16.95 -9.59 -10.35
CA LEU A 92 17.84 -9.55 -11.50
C LEU A 92 17.05 -9.24 -12.78
N LYS A 93 17.72 -8.71 -13.78
CA LYS A 93 17.09 -8.27 -15.05
C LYS A 93 16.26 -9.35 -15.76
N ASN A 94 16.63 -10.62 -15.59
CA ASN A 94 15.93 -11.73 -16.22
C ASN A 94 14.59 -12.06 -15.53
N ASP A 95 14.41 -11.63 -14.29
CA ASP A 95 13.25 -11.97 -13.43
C ASP A 95 12.25 -10.83 -13.33
N VAL A 96 12.44 -9.75 -14.12
CA VAL A 96 11.53 -8.57 -14.12
C VAL A 96 10.09 -8.97 -14.44
N ALA A 97 9.88 -9.89 -15.41
CA ALA A 97 8.53 -10.33 -15.77
C ALA A 97 7.85 -11.09 -14.62
N LEU A 98 8.60 -11.94 -13.91
CA LEU A 98 8.13 -12.66 -12.72
C LEU A 98 7.76 -11.69 -11.62
N ALA A 99 8.65 -10.75 -11.30
CA ALA A 99 8.41 -9.76 -10.25
C ALA A 99 7.21 -8.87 -10.57
N MET A 100 7.02 -8.48 -11.84
CA MET A 100 5.87 -7.69 -12.27
C MET A 100 4.56 -8.48 -12.15
N ASP A 101 4.58 -9.78 -12.47
CA ASP A 101 3.42 -10.66 -12.29
C ASP A 101 3.05 -10.81 -10.82
N VAL A 102 4.02 -10.98 -9.92
CA VAL A 102 3.76 -11.09 -8.47
C VAL A 102 3.25 -9.76 -7.89
N VAL A 103 3.93 -8.64 -8.19
CA VAL A 103 3.50 -7.31 -7.70
C VAL A 103 2.12 -6.96 -8.24
N GLY A 104 1.84 -7.25 -9.51
CA GLY A 104 0.50 -7.04 -10.09
C GLY A 104 -0.57 -7.90 -9.41
N ASP A 105 -0.24 -9.16 -9.13
CA ASP A 105 -1.18 -10.11 -8.52
C ASP A 105 -1.58 -9.70 -7.09
N ILE A 106 -0.61 -9.34 -6.25
CA ILE A 106 -0.90 -8.91 -4.87
C ILE A 106 -1.71 -7.62 -4.78
N VAL A 107 -1.56 -6.72 -5.76
CA VAL A 107 -2.31 -5.45 -5.82
C VAL A 107 -3.72 -5.64 -6.37
N LEU A 108 -3.89 -6.49 -7.40
CA LEU A 108 -5.14 -6.58 -8.14
C LEU A 108 -6.06 -7.70 -7.66
N ASN A 109 -5.52 -8.76 -7.05
CA ASN A 109 -6.24 -10.00 -6.76
C ASN A 109 -6.13 -10.49 -5.30
N PRO A 110 -6.02 -9.62 -4.27
CA PRO A 110 -5.97 -10.09 -2.88
C PRO A 110 -7.29 -10.75 -2.50
N ILE A 111 -7.23 -11.88 -1.77
CA ILE A 111 -8.44 -12.65 -1.41
C ILE A 111 -9.13 -12.17 -0.13
N PHE A 112 -8.45 -11.38 0.71
CA PHE A 112 -8.98 -10.89 1.99
C PHE A 112 -9.58 -12.01 2.86
N ASP A 113 -8.79 -13.05 3.12
CA ASP A 113 -9.23 -14.16 3.97
C ASP A 113 -9.64 -13.67 5.36
N PRO A 114 -10.83 -14.06 5.88
CA PRO A 114 -11.32 -13.57 7.16
C PRO A 114 -10.41 -13.91 8.36
N ASN A 115 -9.72 -15.06 8.33
CA ASN A 115 -8.80 -15.43 9.41
C ASN A 115 -7.54 -14.57 9.36
N GLU A 116 -7.00 -14.32 8.15
CA GLU A 116 -5.85 -13.43 7.97
C GLU A 116 -6.19 -11.99 8.38
N ILE A 117 -7.41 -11.52 8.10
CA ILE A 117 -7.88 -10.21 8.58
C ILE A 117 -7.81 -10.11 10.11
N GLU A 118 -8.22 -11.16 10.83
CA GLU A 118 -8.16 -11.15 12.31
C GLU A 118 -6.72 -11.23 12.83
N VAL A 119 -5.86 -12.02 12.18
CA VAL A 119 -4.43 -12.10 12.51
C VAL A 119 -3.77 -10.73 12.32
N GLU A 120 -3.92 -10.12 11.14
CA GLU A 120 -3.29 -8.84 10.80
C GLU A 120 -3.84 -7.69 11.65
N ARG A 121 -5.10 -7.74 12.04
CA ARG A 121 -5.66 -6.81 13.04
C ARG A 121 -4.86 -6.84 14.35
N GLY A 122 -4.50 -8.03 14.82
CA GLY A 122 -3.67 -8.20 16.00
C GLY A 122 -2.26 -7.62 15.82
N VAL A 123 -1.66 -7.85 14.66
CA VAL A 123 -0.33 -7.32 14.29
C VAL A 123 -0.36 -5.79 14.27
N ILE A 124 -1.30 -5.19 13.57
CA ILE A 124 -1.40 -3.72 13.44
C ILE A 124 -1.68 -3.06 14.80
N LEU A 125 -2.47 -3.68 15.67
CA LEU A 125 -2.67 -3.17 17.02
C LEU A 125 -1.38 -3.19 17.85
N GLN A 126 -0.51 -4.18 17.65
CA GLN A 126 0.81 -4.23 18.27
C GLN A 126 1.74 -3.16 17.70
N GLU A 127 1.71 -2.93 16.39
CA GLU A 127 2.50 -1.86 15.74
C GLU A 127 2.09 -0.46 16.23
N ILE A 128 0.77 -0.21 16.37
CA ILE A 128 0.28 1.04 16.98
C ILE A 128 0.84 1.21 18.39
N GLY A 129 0.80 0.16 19.22
CA GLY A 129 1.39 0.18 20.56
C GLY A 129 2.89 0.48 20.51
N GLN A 130 3.63 -0.19 19.66
CA GLN A 130 5.07 0.01 19.50
C GLN A 130 5.40 1.44 19.02
N ALA A 131 4.65 1.98 18.07
CA ALA A 131 4.84 3.34 17.59
C ALA A 131 4.61 4.38 18.72
N LEU A 132 3.59 4.17 19.55
CA LEU A 132 3.32 5.04 20.71
C LEU A 132 4.40 4.95 21.79
N ASP A 133 5.05 3.81 21.92
CA ASP A 133 6.15 3.58 22.87
C ASP A 133 7.52 4.02 22.32
N THR A 134 7.59 4.43 21.04
CA THR A 134 8.82 4.87 20.37
C THR A 134 8.82 6.40 20.22
N PRO A 135 9.57 7.17 21.05
CA PRO A 135 9.56 8.63 21.01
C PRO A 135 9.95 9.21 19.65
N ASP A 136 10.86 8.55 18.94
CA ASP A 136 11.36 9.00 17.62
C ASP A 136 10.28 8.90 16.54
N ASP A 137 9.35 7.97 16.66
CA ASP A 137 8.22 7.80 15.72
C ASP A 137 7.06 8.72 16.10
N VAL A 138 6.64 8.70 17.37
CA VAL A 138 5.47 9.43 17.82
C VAL A 138 5.62 10.95 17.70
N VAL A 139 6.84 11.48 17.84
CA VAL A 139 7.10 12.93 17.72
C VAL A 139 6.75 13.46 16.33
N PHE A 140 6.98 12.68 15.28
CA PHE A 140 6.62 13.07 13.91
C PHE A 140 5.10 13.03 13.70
N ASP A 141 4.39 12.06 14.27
CA ASP A 141 2.92 12.02 14.22
C ASP A 141 2.32 13.21 14.96
N TRP A 142 2.80 13.55 16.15
CA TRP A 142 2.36 14.74 16.87
C TRP A 142 2.66 16.05 16.14
N LEU A 143 3.83 16.14 15.48
CA LEU A 143 4.16 17.28 14.64
C LEU A 143 3.15 17.43 13.49
N GLN A 144 2.83 16.35 12.81
CA GLN A 144 1.86 16.34 11.72
C GLN A 144 0.46 16.72 12.21
N GLU A 145 0.00 16.15 13.32
CA GLU A 145 -1.29 16.48 13.93
C GLU A 145 -1.40 17.97 14.28
N ARG A 146 -0.33 18.53 14.83
CA ARG A 146 -0.28 19.97 15.18
C ARG A 146 -0.17 20.88 13.97
N ALA A 147 0.53 20.46 12.93
CA ALA A 147 0.65 21.22 11.69
C ALA A 147 -0.65 21.20 10.86
N TYR A 148 -1.43 20.10 10.95
CA TYR A 148 -2.65 19.89 10.18
C TYR A 148 -3.81 19.47 11.09
N PRO A 149 -4.24 20.31 12.07
CA PRO A 149 -5.27 19.95 13.03
C PRO A 149 -6.59 19.64 12.31
N GLU A 150 -7.22 18.55 12.71
CA GLU A 150 -8.50 18.06 12.16
C GLU A 150 -8.50 17.77 10.64
N LYS A 151 -7.33 17.80 10.00
CA LYS A 151 -7.19 17.46 8.58
C LYS A 151 -6.74 16.01 8.40
N PRO A 152 -7.11 15.37 7.27
CA PRO A 152 -6.65 14.03 6.95
C PRO A 152 -5.12 13.88 6.98
N MET A 153 -4.38 14.90 6.56
CA MET A 153 -2.91 14.92 6.55
C MET A 153 -2.29 14.83 7.96
N GLY A 154 -3.00 15.30 8.99
CA GLY A 154 -2.53 15.27 10.38
C GLY A 154 -2.73 13.91 11.06
N ARG A 155 -3.56 13.01 10.51
CA ARG A 155 -3.82 11.72 11.13
C ARG A 155 -2.64 10.75 11.00
N SER A 156 -2.47 9.87 12.00
CA SER A 156 -1.51 8.77 11.89
C SER A 156 -1.87 7.83 10.73
N ILE A 157 -0.87 7.32 10.04
CA ILE A 157 -1.03 6.33 8.95
C ILE A 157 -1.53 5.00 9.49
N LEU A 158 -1.09 4.63 10.70
CA LEU A 158 -1.50 3.39 11.37
C LEU A 158 -2.99 3.40 11.77
N GLY A 159 -3.61 4.59 11.80
CA GLY A 159 -4.96 4.76 12.30
C GLY A 159 -5.04 4.75 13.83
N GLU A 160 -6.26 4.84 14.34
CA GLU A 160 -6.55 4.67 15.75
C GLU A 160 -6.93 3.22 16.03
N GLY A 161 -6.53 2.67 17.19
CA GLY A 161 -6.76 1.26 17.55
C GLY A 161 -8.24 0.82 17.48
N ASP A 162 -9.18 1.74 17.72
CA ASP A 162 -10.61 1.48 17.60
C ASP A 162 -11.08 1.37 16.13
N HIS A 163 -10.42 2.03 15.19
CA HIS A 163 -10.75 1.93 13.76
C HIS A 163 -10.31 0.58 13.19
N GLY A 164 -9.11 0.10 13.52
CA GLY A 164 -8.62 -1.20 13.10
C GLY A 164 -9.56 -2.35 13.47
N ARG A 165 -10.28 -2.26 14.59
CA ARG A 165 -11.27 -3.24 15.03
C ARG A 165 -12.53 -3.31 14.15
N ARG A 166 -12.77 -2.31 13.28
CA ARG A 166 -14.00 -2.18 12.46
C ARG A 166 -13.82 -2.60 11.01
N PHE A 167 -12.59 -2.90 10.57
CA PHE A 167 -12.36 -3.33 9.20
C PHE A 167 -12.86 -4.76 9.01
N SER A 168 -13.69 -4.97 8.03
CA SER A 168 -14.24 -6.27 7.62
C SER A 168 -13.92 -6.54 6.16
N ARG A 169 -13.98 -7.82 5.76
CA ARG A 169 -13.77 -8.22 4.36
C ARG A 169 -14.60 -7.36 3.39
N GLN A 170 -15.88 -7.11 3.71
CA GLN A 170 -16.77 -6.31 2.86
C GLN A 170 -16.28 -4.86 2.69
N ARG A 171 -15.68 -4.25 3.74
CA ARG A 171 -15.12 -2.90 3.65
C ARG A 171 -13.81 -2.87 2.86
N LEU A 172 -12.95 -3.88 3.02
CA LEU A 172 -11.69 -3.98 2.31
C LEU A 172 -11.90 -4.26 0.82
N SER A 173 -12.80 -5.19 0.46
CA SER A 173 -13.11 -5.52 -0.93
C SER A 173 -13.89 -4.42 -1.67
N GLY A 174 -14.60 -3.54 -0.96
CA GLY A 174 -15.31 -2.40 -1.53
C GLY A 174 -14.41 -1.21 -1.87
N LEU A 175 -13.14 -1.24 -1.50
CA LEU A 175 -12.12 -0.21 -1.79
C LEU A 175 -11.23 -0.57 -2.99
N GLY A 176 -11.66 -1.53 -3.82
CA GLY A 176 -10.97 -1.85 -5.07
C GLY A 176 -10.78 -0.59 -5.94
N PRO A 177 -9.88 -0.62 -6.96
CA PRO A 177 -9.38 0.55 -7.69
C PRO A 177 -10.42 1.37 -8.48
N GLY A 178 -11.68 1.36 -8.08
CA GLY A 178 -12.80 2.09 -8.71
C GLY A 178 -13.60 3.01 -7.78
N ASP A 179 -13.41 2.99 -6.47
CA ASP A 179 -14.34 3.67 -5.55
C ASP A 179 -13.81 5.00 -4.96
N ASP A 180 -12.58 5.40 -5.31
CA ASP A 180 -11.98 6.67 -4.91
C ASP A 180 -12.18 7.81 -5.93
N THR A 181 -13.32 7.86 -6.64
CA THR A 181 -13.69 9.08 -7.34
C THR A 181 -14.23 10.07 -6.31
N PRO A 182 -13.55 11.20 -6.04
CA PRO A 182 -14.17 12.29 -5.30
C PRO A 182 -15.38 12.75 -6.12
N GLU A 183 -16.58 12.68 -5.53
CA GLU A 183 -17.75 13.36 -6.07
C GLU A 183 -17.34 14.82 -6.36
N ARG A 184 -17.25 15.16 -7.63
CA ARG A 184 -17.21 16.53 -8.08
C ARG A 184 -18.57 17.13 -7.69
N THR A 185 -18.66 17.66 -6.48
CA THR A 185 -19.72 18.61 -6.18
C THR A 185 -19.43 19.92 -6.92
N GLY A 186 -19.75 19.91 -8.22
CA GLY A 186 -20.00 21.11 -8.95
C GLY A 186 -21.27 21.73 -8.42
N ARG A 187 -21.17 22.75 -7.59
CA ARG A 187 -22.20 23.75 -7.43
C ARG A 187 -21.68 25.05 -7.99
N THR A 188 -22.11 25.32 -9.21
CA THR A 188 -22.25 26.69 -9.74
C THR A 188 -23.33 27.41 -8.94
N GLY A 189 -23.00 28.57 -8.42
CA GLY A 189 -23.91 29.53 -7.80
C GLY A 189 -23.12 30.75 -7.40
#